data_10440c9d47a8e36c6b660808c43fc335
#
_entry.id   10440c9d47a8e36c6b660808c43fc335
#
_cell.length_a   1.000
_cell.length_b   1.000
_cell.length_c   1.000
_cell.angle_alpha   90.00
_cell.angle_beta   90.00
_cell.angle_gamma   90.00
#
_symmetry.space_group_name_H-M   'P 1'
#
loop_
_entity.id
_entity.type
_entity.pdbx_description
1 polymer ?
#
loop_
_entity_poly.entity_id
_entity_poly.type
_entity_poly.pdbx_seq_one_letter_code
_entity_poly.pdbx_strand_id
1 'polypeptide(L)'
;IEKILEENPDATPWTGREGPYGMTSWWPTALHFNNTEKHMDNPEVRWAINRYIDRDTLIDFAFDGHGEKSVWPMPPFAGLQASFDNLADLEEKYQPGLYDPADGDARLEAAGYTKNSDGIWADADGDTIKCPIVSLPHFSDSGPIIVEMLKQNGIDASFSVPPDVGTLMAGGDYIC
;
A
#
# COMPACT_ATOMS: atom_id res chain seq x y z
N ILE A 1 -4.70 -17.00 16.53
CA ILE A 1 -3.65 -17.59 17.40
C ILE A 1 -4.05 -17.43 18.87
N GLU A 2 -4.45 -16.25 19.33
CA GLU A 2 -4.80 -15.96 20.74
C GLU A 2 -5.78 -16.97 21.32
N LYS A 3 -6.92 -17.19 20.64
CA LYS A 3 -7.90 -18.19 21.08
C LYS A 3 -7.33 -19.60 21.22
N ILE A 4 -6.41 -19.98 20.31
CA ILE A 4 -5.75 -21.30 20.39
C ILE A 4 -4.85 -21.38 21.61
N LEU A 5 -4.17 -20.29 21.96
CA LEU A 5 -3.29 -20.24 23.12
C LEU A 5 -4.07 -20.19 24.44
N GLU A 6 -5.25 -19.56 24.46
CA GLU A 6 -6.15 -19.57 25.61
C GLU A 6 -6.70 -20.97 25.88
N GLU A 7 -7.12 -21.69 24.83
CA GLU A 7 -7.69 -23.04 24.92
C GLU A 7 -6.62 -24.12 25.17
N ASN A 8 -5.33 -23.83 24.86
CA ASN A 8 -4.23 -24.78 24.95
C ASN A 8 -3.04 -24.18 25.71
N PRO A 9 -3.03 -24.24 27.07
CA PRO A 9 -1.97 -23.65 27.87
C PRO A 9 -0.56 -24.18 27.58
N ASP A 10 -0.46 -25.42 27.11
CA ASP A 10 0.81 -26.06 26.78
C ASP A 10 1.34 -25.72 25.37
N ALA A 11 0.51 -25.08 24.53
CA ALA A 11 0.94 -24.64 23.21
C ALA A 11 1.80 -23.38 23.30
N THR A 12 2.92 -23.37 22.60
CA THR A 12 3.79 -22.21 22.50
C THR A 12 4.16 -21.98 21.04
N PRO A 13 3.79 -20.85 20.44
CA PRO A 13 4.27 -20.46 19.14
C PRO A 13 5.79 -20.28 19.17
N TRP A 14 6.42 -20.40 18.03
CA TRP A 14 7.88 -20.26 17.94
C TRP A 14 8.37 -18.86 18.35
N THR A 15 7.51 -17.83 18.25
CA THR A 15 7.77 -16.44 18.68
C THR A 15 7.40 -16.19 20.16
N GLY A 16 7.00 -17.22 20.91
CA GLY A 16 6.53 -17.09 22.30
C GLY A 16 5.03 -16.91 22.41
N ARG A 17 4.53 -16.72 23.64
CA ARG A 17 3.09 -16.60 23.93
C ARG A 17 2.59 -15.16 23.97
N GLU A 18 3.45 -14.18 23.74
CA GLU A 18 3.10 -12.76 23.68
C GLU A 18 3.14 -12.29 22.22
N GLY A 19 2.15 -11.50 21.81
CA GLY A 19 2.11 -10.91 20.47
C GLY A 19 3.19 -9.84 20.26
N PRO A 20 3.44 -9.46 19.01
CA PRO A 20 2.85 -10.00 17.79
C PRO A 20 3.37 -11.39 17.45
N TYR A 21 2.49 -12.24 16.90
CA TYR A 21 2.84 -13.61 16.52
C TYR A 21 3.32 -13.69 15.08
N GLY A 22 4.27 -14.59 14.81
CA GLY A 22 4.77 -14.83 13.47
C GLY A 22 6.18 -14.28 13.24
N MET A 23 6.55 -14.14 12.00
CA MET A 23 7.85 -13.65 11.58
C MET A 23 7.65 -12.59 10.49
N THR A 24 8.57 -11.64 10.40
CA THR A 24 8.60 -10.70 9.28
C THR A 24 8.73 -11.49 7.98
N SER A 25 7.75 -11.32 7.09
CA SER A 25 7.79 -11.94 5.77
C SER A 25 8.98 -11.40 4.99
N TRP A 26 9.60 -12.25 4.18
CA TRP A 26 10.68 -11.83 3.30
C TRP A 26 10.17 -10.96 2.13
N TRP A 27 8.86 -10.90 1.92
CA TRP A 27 8.21 -10.10 0.89
C TRP A 27 7.20 -9.14 1.51
N PRO A 28 7.38 -7.82 1.39
CA PRO A 28 6.41 -6.85 1.90
C PRO A 28 5.14 -6.86 1.06
N THR A 29 4.01 -6.59 1.69
CA THR A 29 2.79 -6.22 0.96
C THR A 29 3.00 -4.85 0.33
N ALA A 30 2.94 -4.75 -0.97
CA ALA A 30 3.21 -3.53 -1.72
C ALA A 30 2.16 -3.28 -2.80
N LEU A 31 1.83 -2.01 -3.03
CA LEU A 31 1.08 -1.56 -4.19
C LEU A 31 2.08 -1.21 -5.29
N HIS A 32 1.99 -1.90 -6.42
CA HIS A 32 2.84 -1.69 -7.58
C HIS A 32 2.10 -0.88 -8.64
N PHE A 33 2.81 0.05 -9.28
CA PHE A 33 2.26 0.88 -10.35
C PHE A 33 2.90 0.52 -11.67
N ASN A 34 2.08 0.42 -12.73
CA ASN A 34 2.60 0.35 -14.09
C ASN A 34 2.96 1.77 -14.56
N ASN A 35 4.24 2.09 -14.53
CA ASN A 35 4.74 3.43 -14.87
C ASN A 35 4.61 3.78 -16.37
N THR A 36 4.10 2.87 -17.20
CA THR A 36 3.80 3.15 -18.62
C THR A 36 2.36 3.58 -18.83
N GLU A 37 1.51 3.45 -17.82
CA GLU A 37 0.12 3.84 -17.86
C GLU A 37 -0.06 5.34 -17.58
N LYS A 38 -1.06 5.94 -18.24
CA LYS A 38 -1.42 7.35 -18.06
C LYS A 38 -1.66 7.65 -16.58
N HIS A 39 -1.18 8.78 -16.12
CA HIS A 39 -1.13 9.26 -14.73
C HIS A 39 -0.13 8.51 -13.84
N MET A 40 0.04 7.18 -13.99
CA MET A 40 1.03 6.43 -13.20
C MET A 40 2.47 6.68 -13.63
N ASP A 41 2.70 7.23 -14.82
CA ASP A 41 3.99 7.76 -15.29
C ASP A 41 4.44 8.99 -14.49
N ASN A 42 3.49 9.76 -13.91
CA ASN A 42 3.77 10.93 -13.09
C ASN A 42 4.13 10.52 -11.63
N PRO A 43 5.35 10.80 -11.15
CA PRO A 43 5.73 10.44 -9.77
C PRO A 43 4.90 11.17 -8.71
N GLU A 44 4.37 12.37 -8.96
CA GLU A 44 3.56 13.09 -7.98
C GLU A 44 2.21 12.41 -7.75
N VAL A 45 1.63 11.77 -8.78
CA VAL A 45 0.43 10.94 -8.61
C VAL A 45 0.71 9.72 -7.73
N ARG A 46 1.82 9.02 -7.96
CA ARG A 46 2.22 7.88 -7.11
C ARG A 46 2.51 8.30 -5.67
N TRP A 47 3.13 9.46 -5.46
CA TRP A 47 3.34 10.01 -4.13
C TRP A 47 2.03 10.41 -3.46
N ALA A 48 1.08 11.02 -4.18
CA ALA A 48 -0.23 11.34 -3.64
C ALA A 48 -0.97 10.08 -3.19
N ILE A 49 -1.00 9.03 -4.02
CA ILE A 49 -1.57 7.73 -3.65
C ILE A 49 -0.89 7.17 -2.39
N ASN A 50 0.43 7.27 -2.28
CA ASN A 50 1.16 6.84 -1.09
C ASN A 50 0.74 7.61 0.18
N ARG A 51 0.45 8.93 0.07
CA ARG A 51 -0.01 9.79 1.17
C ARG A 51 -1.44 9.49 1.61
N TYR A 52 -2.26 8.94 0.72
CA TYR A 52 -3.65 8.59 1.01
C TYR A 52 -3.82 7.25 1.74
N ILE A 53 -2.78 6.42 1.80
CA ILE A 53 -2.84 5.11 2.45
C ILE A 53 -2.40 5.21 3.91
N ASP A 54 -3.37 5.10 4.83
CA ASP A 54 -3.13 4.94 6.26
C ASP A 54 -2.74 3.50 6.59
N ARG A 55 -1.45 3.30 6.79
CA ARG A 55 -0.90 1.96 7.04
C ARG A 55 -1.23 1.43 8.43
N ASP A 56 -1.47 2.30 9.42
CA ASP A 56 -1.88 1.87 10.75
C ASP A 56 -3.29 1.29 10.68
N THR A 57 -4.23 2.02 10.09
CA THR A 57 -5.58 1.52 9.82
C THR A 57 -5.57 0.24 8.99
N LEU A 58 -4.70 0.14 7.98
CA LEU A 58 -4.58 -1.07 7.15
C LEU A 58 -4.09 -2.27 7.97
N ILE A 59 -3.10 -2.08 8.84
CA ILE A 59 -2.57 -3.13 9.73
C ILE A 59 -3.66 -3.58 10.71
N ASP A 60 -4.39 -2.66 11.31
CA ASP A 60 -5.43 -2.97 12.28
C ASP A 60 -6.56 -3.79 11.67
N PHE A 61 -7.05 -3.41 10.49
CA PHE A 61 -8.22 -4.05 9.88
C PHE A 61 -7.91 -5.27 9.00
N ALA A 62 -6.76 -5.31 8.33
CA ALA A 62 -6.42 -6.42 7.45
C ALA A 62 -5.55 -7.50 8.13
N PHE A 63 -4.88 -7.15 9.23
CA PHE A 63 -3.91 -8.02 9.88
C PHE A 63 -4.12 -8.12 11.40
N ASP A 64 -5.28 -7.70 11.91
CA ASP A 64 -5.63 -7.73 13.35
C ASP A 64 -4.55 -7.07 14.25
N GLY A 65 -3.91 -6.01 13.77
CA GLY A 65 -2.82 -5.33 14.46
C GLY A 65 -1.47 -6.08 14.44
N HIS A 66 -1.37 -7.22 13.74
CA HIS A 66 -0.17 -8.08 13.72
C HIS A 66 0.73 -7.80 12.50
N GLY A 67 0.97 -6.54 12.18
CA GLY A 67 1.82 -6.13 11.08
C GLY A 67 2.79 -5.03 11.47
N GLU A 68 3.78 -4.83 10.63
CA GLU A 68 4.71 -3.71 10.74
C GLU A 68 4.71 -2.89 9.45
N LYS A 69 4.83 -1.56 9.58
CA LYS A 69 4.99 -0.70 8.42
C LYS A 69 6.34 -0.98 7.76
N SER A 70 6.31 -1.24 6.46
CA SER A 70 7.53 -1.27 5.65
C SER A 70 7.55 -0.06 4.71
N VAL A 71 8.67 0.61 4.67
CA VAL A 71 8.93 1.75 3.77
C VAL A 71 9.93 1.40 2.68
N TRP A 72 10.50 0.21 2.76
CA TRP A 72 11.48 -0.33 1.84
C TRP A 72 10.88 -1.44 0.96
N PRO A 73 11.42 -1.67 -0.22
CA PRO A 73 10.93 -2.74 -1.10
C PRO A 73 11.25 -4.15 -0.58
N MET A 74 12.02 -4.24 0.50
CA MET A 74 12.37 -5.49 1.18
C MET A 74 12.36 -5.25 2.70
N PRO A 75 12.00 -6.25 3.51
CA PRO A 75 12.06 -6.13 4.96
C PRO A 75 13.50 -5.89 5.45
N PRO A 76 13.68 -5.20 6.60
CA PRO A 76 14.99 -4.90 7.16
C PRO A 76 15.59 -6.12 7.86
N PHE A 77 15.88 -7.17 7.11
CA PHE A 77 16.65 -8.31 7.64
C PHE A 77 18.03 -7.86 8.11
N ALA A 78 18.56 -8.51 9.12
CA ALA A 78 19.83 -8.17 9.74
C ALA A 78 20.99 -8.00 8.74
N GLY A 79 21.01 -8.81 7.65
CA GLY A 79 22.00 -8.69 6.59
C GLY A 79 21.82 -7.48 5.67
N LEU A 80 20.65 -6.83 5.68
CA LEU A 80 20.34 -5.65 4.87
C LEU A 80 20.33 -4.35 5.68
N GLN A 81 20.36 -4.45 7.01
CA GLN A 81 20.23 -3.29 7.91
C GLN A 81 21.23 -2.19 7.58
N ALA A 82 22.50 -2.54 7.38
CA ALA A 82 23.52 -1.56 7.02
C ALA A 82 23.25 -0.82 5.70
N SER A 83 22.52 -1.46 4.76
CA SER A 83 22.10 -0.82 3.50
C SER A 83 20.99 0.18 3.75
N PHE A 84 20.03 -0.15 4.63
CA PHE A 84 18.95 0.76 4.99
C PHE A 84 19.44 1.92 5.84
N ASP A 85 20.36 1.69 6.77
CA ASP A 85 20.99 2.75 7.57
C ASP A 85 21.68 3.82 6.68
N ASN A 86 22.26 3.40 5.55
CA ASN A 86 22.86 4.32 4.57
C ASN A 86 21.82 5.14 3.76
N LEU A 87 20.52 4.82 3.90
CA LEU A 87 19.42 5.51 3.20
C LEU A 87 18.55 6.34 4.14
N ALA A 88 18.96 6.49 5.41
CA ALA A 88 18.19 7.20 6.42
C ALA A 88 17.89 8.67 6.05
N ASP A 89 18.81 9.35 5.35
CA ASP A 89 18.61 10.70 4.84
C ASP A 89 17.52 10.77 3.76
N LEU A 90 17.37 9.73 2.96
CA LEU A 90 16.29 9.63 1.96
C LEU A 90 14.95 9.35 2.64
N GLU A 91 14.94 8.51 3.67
CA GLU A 91 13.74 8.24 4.46
C GLU A 91 13.26 9.50 5.17
N GLU A 92 14.15 10.25 5.80
CA GLU A 92 13.84 11.55 6.41
C GLU A 92 13.30 12.54 5.39
N LYS A 93 13.94 12.65 4.23
CA LYS A 93 13.56 13.58 3.17
C LYS A 93 12.22 13.28 2.54
N TYR A 94 11.97 12.02 2.21
CA TYR A 94 10.79 11.63 1.44
C TYR A 94 9.65 11.11 2.30
N GLN A 95 9.91 10.69 3.53
CA GLN A 95 8.94 10.18 4.49
C GLN A 95 7.96 9.17 3.84
N PRO A 96 8.46 8.06 3.26
CA PRO A 96 7.62 7.16 2.45
C PRO A 96 6.51 6.48 3.25
N GLY A 97 6.61 6.41 4.57
CA GLY A 97 5.59 5.87 5.47
C GLY A 97 4.55 6.88 5.96
N LEU A 98 4.67 8.17 5.58
CA LEU A 98 3.78 9.22 6.07
C LEU A 98 2.38 9.08 5.46
N TYR A 99 1.36 9.09 6.31
CA TYR A 99 -0.03 9.31 5.96
C TYR A 99 -0.33 10.81 6.09
N ASP A 100 -0.60 11.48 4.99
CA ASP A 100 -0.91 12.90 4.94
C ASP A 100 -1.74 13.23 3.67
N PRO A 101 -3.06 13.09 3.74
CA PRO A 101 -3.92 13.39 2.58
C PRO A 101 -3.79 14.84 2.07
N ALA A 102 -3.47 15.79 2.95
CA ALA A 102 -3.30 17.18 2.53
C ALA A 102 -2.03 17.39 1.68
N ASP A 103 -0.91 16.70 2.02
CA ASP A 103 0.28 16.66 1.16
C ASP A 103 -0.03 15.95 -0.17
N GLY A 104 -0.86 14.90 -0.14
CA GLY A 104 -1.33 14.22 -1.34
C GLY A 104 -2.10 15.16 -2.28
N ASP A 105 -3.07 15.90 -1.74
CA ASP A 105 -3.86 16.89 -2.48
C ASP A 105 -2.95 17.98 -3.07
N ALA A 106 -2.05 18.55 -2.27
CA ALA A 106 -1.13 19.60 -2.69
C ALA A 106 -0.20 19.15 -3.85
N ARG A 107 0.24 17.89 -3.84
CA ARG A 107 1.06 17.31 -4.91
C ARG A 107 0.28 17.21 -6.23
N LEU A 108 -0.96 16.76 -6.17
CA LEU A 108 -1.82 16.68 -7.36
C LEU A 108 -2.14 18.05 -7.92
N GLU A 109 -2.47 19.03 -7.06
CA GLU A 109 -2.68 20.43 -7.48
C GLU A 109 -1.42 21.01 -8.15
N ALA A 110 -0.26 20.83 -7.55
CA ALA A 110 1.01 21.31 -8.11
C ALA A 110 1.36 20.62 -9.45
N ALA A 111 0.91 19.38 -9.66
CA ALA A 111 1.05 18.64 -10.91
C ALA A 111 -0.03 18.98 -11.96
N GLY A 112 -0.94 19.92 -11.65
CA GLY A 112 -1.96 20.43 -12.59
C GLY A 112 -3.27 19.64 -12.59
N TYR A 113 -3.49 18.74 -11.62
CA TYR A 113 -4.77 18.06 -11.45
C TYR A 113 -5.76 18.90 -10.66
N THR A 114 -7.05 18.70 -10.93
CA THR A 114 -8.16 19.33 -10.20
C THR A 114 -9.26 18.32 -9.94
N LYS A 115 -10.02 18.48 -8.85
CA LYS A 115 -11.19 17.63 -8.60
C LYS A 115 -12.36 18.06 -9.50
N ASN A 116 -12.95 17.10 -10.21
CA ASN A 116 -14.15 17.30 -11.00
C ASN A 116 -15.41 17.45 -10.12
N SER A 117 -16.60 17.54 -10.73
CA SER A 117 -17.88 17.68 -10.01
C SER A 117 -18.21 16.53 -9.05
N ASP A 118 -17.64 15.36 -9.29
CA ASP A 118 -17.83 14.16 -8.46
C ASP A 118 -16.76 14.02 -7.38
N GLY A 119 -15.84 15.00 -7.27
CA GLY A 119 -14.75 15.02 -6.31
C GLY A 119 -13.57 14.12 -6.71
N ILE A 120 -13.51 13.67 -7.96
CA ILE A 120 -12.45 12.79 -8.48
C ILE A 120 -11.37 13.63 -9.15
N TRP A 121 -10.11 13.35 -8.88
CA TRP A 121 -8.96 14.00 -9.49
C TRP A 121 -8.88 13.72 -10.98
N ALA A 122 -8.74 14.78 -11.78
CA ALA A 122 -8.64 14.73 -13.23
C ALA A 122 -7.55 15.69 -13.73
N ASP A 123 -6.95 15.35 -14.85
CA ASP A 123 -6.01 16.23 -15.55
C ASP A 123 -6.73 17.37 -16.31
N ALA A 124 -5.96 18.19 -17.03
CA ALA A 124 -6.48 19.32 -17.79
C ALA A 124 -7.40 18.91 -18.95
N ASP A 125 -7.30 17.68 -19.43
CA ASP A 125 -8.16 17.11 -20.49
C ASP A 125 -9.45 16.52 -19.91
N GLY A 126 -9.58 16.43 -18.58
CA GLY A 126 -10.72 15.87 -17.86
C GLY A 126 -10.61 14.36 -17.62
N ASP A 127 -9.48 13.76 -17.92
CA ASP A 127 -9.26 12.33 -17.68
C ASP A 127 -8.96 12.08 -16.20
N THR A 128 -9.74 11.21 -15.58
CA THR A 128 -9.63 10.92 -14.14
C THR A 128 -8.49 9.98 -13.82
N ILE A 129 -7.88 10.17 -12.63
CA ILE A 129 -6.87 9.25 -12.10
C ILE A 129 -7.55 7.95 -11.70
N LYS A 130 -7.23 6.86 -12.39
CA LYS A 130 -7.76 5.51 -12.11
C LYS A 130 -6.70 4.64 -11.47
N CYS A 131 -7.10 3.88 -10.44
CA CYS A 131 -6.27 2.85 -9.82
C CYS A 131 -7.08 1.56 -9.62
N PRO A 132 -7.38 0.81 -10.70
CA PRO A 132 -7.95 -0.52 -10.60
C PRO A 132 -6.86 -1.47 -10.08
N ILE A 133 -6.97 -1.87 -8.82
CA ILE A 133 -6.02 -2.78 -8.18
C ILE A 133 -6.36 -4.22 -8.58
N VAL A 134 -5.40 -4.89 -9.21
CA VAL A 134 -5.47 -6.33 -9.46
C VAL A 134 -4.54 -7.06 -8.49
N SER A 135 -5.00 -8.15 -7.88
CA SER A 135 -4.27 -8.75 -6.78
C SER A 135 -4.41 -10.27 -6.73
N LEU A 136 -3.52 -10.88 -5.94
CA LEU A 136 -3.58 -12.29 -5.58
C LEU A 136 -4.62 -12.51 -4.46
N PRO A 137 -5.21 -13.72 -4.34
CA PRO A 137 -6.26 -14.01 -3.35
C PRO A 137 -5.87 -13.73 -1.89
N HIS A 138 -4.61 -13.87 -1.53
CA HIS A 138 -4.15 -13.64 -0.15
C HIS A 138 -4.12 -12.17 0.29
N PHE A 139 -4.40 -11.23 -0.63
CA PHE A 139 -4.56 -9.81 -0.31
C PHE A 139 -6.04 -9.35 -0.34
N SER A 140 -6.98 -10.30 -0.34
CA SER A 140 -8.43 -10.00 -0.42
C SER A 140 -8.93 -9.14 0.75
N ASP A 141 -8.27 -9.18 1.90
CA ASP A 141 -8.66 -8.40 3.07
C ASP A 141 -8.11 -6.96 3.01
N SER A 142 -6.91 -6.76 2.48
CA SER A 142 -6.27 -5.45 2.41
C SER A 142 -6.72 -4.60 1.20
N GLY A 143 -7.00 -5.23 0.06
CA GLY A 143 -7.32 -4.53 -1.18
C GLY A 143 -8.55 -3.62 -1.07
N PRO A 144 -9.71 -4.09 -0.57
CA PRO A 144 -10.89 -3.25 -0.39
C PRO A 144 -10.67 -2.05 0.55
N ILE A 145 -9.85 -2.21 1.60
CA ILE A 145 -9.52 -1.14 2.54
C ILE A 145 -8.73 -0.04 1.82
N ILE A 146 -7.72 -0.42 1.03
CA ILE A 146 -6.94 0.54 0.23
C ILE A 146 -7.84 1.27 -0.77
N VAL A 147 -8.74 0.54 -1.46
CA VAL A 147 -9.70 1.16 -2.40
C VAL A 147 -10.57 2.20 -1.71
N GLU A 148 -11.06 1.92 -0.51
CA GLU A 148 -11.87 2.88 0.24
C GLU A 148 -11.07 4.14 0.59
N MET A 149 -9.84 4.00 1.09
CA MET A 149 -8.95 5.12 1.37
C MET A 149 -8.68 5.97 0.12
N LEU A 150 -8.45 5.35 -1.02
CA LEU A 150 -8.20 6.04 -2.28
C LEU A 150 -9.44 6.79 -2.77
N LYS A 151 -10.62 6.18 -2.71
CA LYS A 151 -11.90 6.82 -3.08
C LYS A 151 -12.22 8.03 -2.21
N GLN A 152 -12.00 7.93 -0.90
CA GLN A 152 -12.21 9.05 0.04
C GLN A 152 -11.35 10.26 -0.32
N ASN A 153 -10.22 10.04 -0.97
CA ASN A 153 -9.29 11.08 -1.40
C ASN A 153 -9.43 11.45 -2.89
N GLY A 154 -10.45 10.94 -3.57
CA GLY A 154 -10.79 11.34 -4.95
C GLY A 154 -10.04 10.57 -6.03
N ILE A 155 -9.54 9.37 -5.76
CA ILE A 155 -9.00 8.46 -6.78
C ILE A 155 -10.08 7.47 -7.21
N ASP A 156 -10.28 7.29 -8.51
CA ASP A 156 -11.19 6.27 -9.06
C ASP A 156 -10.56 4.88 -8.94
N ALA A 157 -10.74 4.26 -7.78
CA ALA A 157 -10.12 2.99 -7.42
C ALA A 157 -11.14 1.84 -7.42
N SER A 158 -10.68 0.65 -7.76
CA SER A 158 -11.42 -0.60 -7.66
C SER A 158 -10.49 -1.76 -7.28
N PHE A 159 -11.06 -2.88 -6.85
CA PHE A 159 -10.29 -4.07 -6.48
C PHE A 159 -10.84 -5.31 -7.17
N SER A 160 -9.94 -6.15 -7.66
CA SER A 160 -10.31 -7.44 -8.25
C SER A 160 -9.23 -8.50 -8.03
N VAL A 161 -9.66 -9.77 -8.04
CA VAL A 161 -8.77 -10.93 -7.95
C VAL A 161 -9.05 -11.81 -9.18
N PRO A 162 -8.54 -11.46 -10.35
CA PRO A 162 -8.76 -12.23 -11.56
C PRO A 162 -7.98 -13.56 -11.48
N PRO A 163 -8.51 -14.64 -12.07
CA PRO A 163 -7.87 -15.96 -12.02
C PRO A 163 -6.53 -16.01 -12.75
N ASP A 164 -6.30 -15.11 -13.67
CA ASP A 164 -5.11 -14.98 -14.50
C ASP A 164 -4.18 -13.83 -14.11
N VAL A 165 -4.28 -13.34 -12.86
CA VAL A 165 -3.51 -12.19 -12.37
C VAL A 165 -2.02 -12.29 -12.67
N GLY A 166 -1.41 -13.47 -12.55
CA GLY A 166 -0.01 -13.67 -12.88
C GLY A 166 0.34 -13.37 -14.36
N THR A 167 -0.58 -13.67 -15.27
CA THR A 167 -0.44 -13.37 -16.70
C THR A 167 -0.57 -11.86 -16.94
N LEU A 168 -1.57 -11.22 -16.32
CA LEU A 168 -1.77 -9.76 -16.41
C LEU A 168 -0.54 -9.01 -15.92
N MET A 169 0.00 -9.39 -14.76
CA MET A 169 1.20 -8.75 -14.21
C MET A 169 2.44 -8.98 -15.09
N ALA A 170 2.63 -10.18 -15.62
CA ALA A 170 3.75 -10.49 -16.50
C ALA A 170 3.64 -9.78 -17.88
N GLY A 171 2.42 -9.56 -18.37
CA GLY A 171 2.12 -8.84 -19.60
C GLY A 171 2.20 -7.31 -19.47
N GLY A 172 2.16 -6.79 -18.24
CA GLY A 172 2.01 -5.36 -17.99
C GLY A 172 0.58 -4.85 -18.18
N ASP A 173 -0.41 -5.76 -18.20
CA ASP A 173 -1.83 -5.43 -18.41
C ASP A 173 -2.51 -5.06 -17.09
N TYR A 174 -1.93 -4.12 -16.36
CA TYR A 174 -2.45 -3.58 -15.10
C TYR A 174 -2.07 -2.11 -14.93
N ILE A 175 -2.77 -1.40 -14.04
CA ILE A 175 -2.46 -0.01 -13.67
C ILE A 175 -1.88 0.03 -12.25
N CYS A 176 -2.58 -0.64 -11.31
CA CYS A 176 -2.19 -0.75 -9.89
C CYS A 176 -2.25 -2.20 -9.42
#